data_f378c9aa474a0bec87ddce4d6f26bb50
#
_entry.id   f378c9aa474a0bec87ddce4d6f26bb50
#
_cell.length_a   1.000
_cell.length_b   1.000
_cell.length_c   1.000
_cell.angle_alpha   90.00
_cell.angle_beta   90.00
_cell.angle_gamma   90.00
#
_symmetry.space_group_name_H-M   'P 1'
#
loop_
_entity.id
_entity.type
_entity.pdbx_description
1 polymer ?
#
loop_
_entity_poly.entity_id
_entity_poly.type
_entity_poly.pdbx_seq_one_letter_code
_entity_poly.pdbx_strand_id
1 'polypeptide(L)'
;MKSLIGDKKFYRMVLIVCIPIVIQNGFTNLASLLDNIMIGQLGTLSMSGVSISNQLFQVFNVSVFGAMSGAGIFLAQFYGRGNRDGVHNCFRIKMLLCILISILAICIFKLLGPSLISLYLNDDPTDSMTTLSFGKQYMDVMLIGLIPFAITQVYSSSLRETGNTVLPMKASVIAVIVNFCINYILIFGHFGFPKLGVIGAAIGTVVSRIVEMGINIAAGLNNNYLRGAMRLYKISGDIFKNVVKRGMPLLCNEILWSISIALISQCYSTRGLFAVAAINVTTTVTNFFMIICYAMGNSISIIVGQRLGAGEIEYAKDGDLKMVFMNFMMCLCIGVALFLCSSFIPQIYNMSIEVKSLATSLLRVSACMLPIISLYYSSYFTMRAGGKTLLTFFFDSGYTFIFTFMVALCLTRFTNLPIFNVYLLVQCVDIPKAVLGITLVKKGIWVHNIVNEL
;
A
#
# COMPACT_ATOMS: atom_id res chain seq x y z
N MET A 1 -12.83 -30.25 15.73
CA MET A 1 -12.68 -29.04 14.88
C MET A 1 -12.31 -27.89 15.79
N LYS A 2 -11.13 -27.27 15.62
CA LYS A 2 -10.81 -26.04 16.34
C LYS A 2 -11.83 -24.97 15.91
N SER A 3 -12.41 -24.23 16.86
CA SER A 3 -13.39 -23.17 16.57
C SER A 3 -12.74 -22.08 15.72
N LEU A 4 -13.33 -21.73 14.56
CA LEU A 4 -12.91 -20.59 13.75
C LEU A 4 -13.25 -19.24 14.41
N ILE A 5 -14.02 -19.29 15.48
CA ILE A 5 -14.43 -18.12 16.27
C ILE A 5 -13.51 -17.98 17.45
N GLY A 6 -12.91 -16.80 17.61
CA GLY A 6 -12.09 -16.44 18.76
C GLY A 6 -12.91 -15.99 19.97
N ASP A 7 -12.27 -15.93 21.12
CA ASP A 7 -12.87 -15.33 22.31
C ASP A 7 -12.83 -13.79 22.26
N LYS A 8 -13.51 -13.14 23.20
CA LYS A 8 -13.56 -11.67 23.30
C LYS A 8 -12.16 -11.05 23.48
N LYS A 9 -11.25 -11.74 24.16
CA LYS A 9 -9.87 -11.25 24.38
C LYS A 9 -9.08 -11.28 23.07
N PHE A 10 -9.25 -12.33 22.26
CA PHE A 10 -8.63 -12.46 20.95
C PHE A 10 -9.08 -11.33 20.01
N TYR A 11 -10.37 -11.11 19.87
CA TYR A 11 -10.90 -10.04 19.00
C TYR A 11 -10.45 -8.66 19.47
N ARG A 12 -10.44 -8.40 20.79
CA ARG A 12 -9.93 -7.15 21.33
C ARG A 12 -8.46 -6.92 20.95
N MET A 13 -7.61 -7.95 21.07
CA MET A 13 -6.19 -7.88 20.67
C MET A 13 -6.03 -7.55 19.20
N VAL A 14 -6.77 -8.22 18.30
CA VAL A 14 -6.71 -7.99 16.86
C VAL A 14 -7.20 -6.58 16.51
N LEU A 15 -8.31 -6.13 17.09
CA LEU A 15 -8.89 -4.80 16.82
C LEU A 15 -8.00 -3.66 17.32
N ILE A 16 -7.30 -3.82 18.45
CA ILE A 16 -6.32 -2.83 18.94
C ILE A 16 -5.20 -2.59 17.90
N VAL A 17 -4.82 -3.62 17.16
CA VAL A 17 -3.81 -3.49 16.08
C VAL A 17 -4.45 -3.00 14.79
N CYS A 18 -5.58 -3.56 14.40
CA CYS A 18 -6.21 -3.34 13.09
C CYS A 18 -6.84 -1.95 12.97
N ILE A 19 -7.64 -1.50 13.95
CA ILE A 19 -8.38 -0.24 13.86
C ILE A 19 -7.45 0.97 13.65
N PRO A 20 -6.33 1.14 14.38
CA PRO A 20 -5.42 2.23 14.11
C PRO A 20 -4.84 2.21 12.69
N ILE A 21 -4.56 1.03 12.12
CA ILE A 21 -4.06 0.88 10.75
C ILE A 21 -5.15 1.26 9.73
N VAL A 22 -6.40 0.85 9.96
CA VAL A 22 -7.56 1.27 9.13
C VAL A 22 -7.70 2.79 9.12
N ILE A 23 -7.69 3.41 10.30
CA ILE A 23 -7.79 4.87 10.44
C ILE A 23 -6.63 5.55 9.74
N GLN A 24 -5.39 5.09 9.95
CA GLN A 24 -4.20 5.64 9.31
C GLN A 24 -4.33 5.59 7.77
N ASN A 25 -4.65 4.43 7.21
CA ASN A 25 -4.80 4.27 5.76
C ASN A 25 -5.96 5.10 5.22
N GLY A 26 -7.07 5.16 5.94
CA GLY A 26 -8.23 5.98 5.58
C GLY A 26 -7.90 7.47 5.49
N PHE A 27 -7.23 8.01 6.51
CA PHE A 27 -6.80 9.41 6.50
C PHE A 27 -5.76 9.71 5.42
N THR A 28 -4.83 8.79 5.16
CA THR A 28 -3.84 8.96 4.07
C THR A 28 -4.51 9.01 2.70
N ASN A 29 -5.50 8.14 2.46
CA ASN A 29 -6.26 8.18 1.20
C ASN A 29 -7.13 9.44 1.09
N LEU A 30 -7.74 9.88 2.19
CA LEU A 30 -8.49 11.14 2.23
C LEU A 30 -7.60 12.34 1.92
N ALA A 31 -6.37 12.39 2.46
CA ALA A 31 -5.40 13.44 2.14
C ALA A 31 -5.10 13.48 0.64
N SER A 32 -4.81 12.33 0.02
CA SER A 32 -4.54 12.25 -1.41
C SER A 32 -5.73 12.73 -2.25
N LEU A 33 -6.96 12.42 -1.82
CA LEU A 33 -8.17 12.88 -2.48
C LEU A 33 -8.32 14.42 -2.35
N LEU A 34 -8.10 14.98 -1.16
CA LEU A 34 -8.17 16.42 -0.91
C LEU A 34 -7.12 17.17 -1.72
N ASP A 35 -5.88 16.67 -1.75
CA ASP A 35 -4.80 17.23 -2.56
C ASP A 35 -5.19 17.29 -4.05
N ASN A 36 -5.73 16.20 -4.59
CA ASN A 36 -6.18 16.14 -5.98
C ASN A 36 -7.32 17.13 -6.27
N ILE A 37 -8.28 17.28 -5.35
CA ILE A 37 -9.38 18.24 -5.49
C ILE A 37 -8.83 19.68 -5.49
N MET A 38 -7.93 20.00 -4.55
CA MET A 38 -7.37 21.36 -4.44
C MET A 38 -6.50 21.73 -5.63
N ILE A 39 -5.67 20.80 -6.10
CA ILE A 39 -4.84 21.00 -7.31
C ILE A 39 -5.72 21.07 -8.56
N GLY A 40 -6.79 20.28 -8.64
CA GLY A 40 -7.74 20.32 -9.75
C GLY A 40 -8.39 21.70 -9.96
N GLN A 41 -8.55 22.50 -8.90
CA GLN A 41 -9.05 23.87 -8.98
C GLN A 41 -8.05 24.85 -9.64
N LEU A 42 -6.79 24.48 -9.77
CA LEU A 42 -5.78 25.28 -10.49
C LEU A 42 -5.83 25.12 -12.02
N GLY A 43 -6.57 24.14 -12.51
CA GLY A 43 -6.75 23.83 -13.93
C GLY A 43 -6.17 22.47 -14.33
N THR A 44 -6.57 22.04 -15.53
CA THR A 44 -6.26 20.69 -16.06
C THR A 44 -4.78 20.44 -16.27
N LEU A 45 -4.04 21.41 -16.81
CA LEU A 45 -2.61 21.28 -17.07
C LEU A 45 -1.79 21.13 -15.78
N SER A 46 -2.14 21.90 -14.72
CA SER A 46 -1.54 21.78 -13.40
C SER A 46 -1.79 20.42 -12.78
N MET A 47 -3.05 19.95 -12.86
CA MET A 47 -3.45 18.65 -12.34
C MET A 47 -2.73 17.50 -13.07
N SER A 48 -2.61 17.59 -14.40
CA SER A 48 -1.91 16.58 -15.22
C SER A 48 -0.43 16.50 -14.86
N GLY A 49 0.28 17.62 -14.74
CA GLY A 49 1.69 17.65 -14.36
C GLY A 49 1.96 17.05 -12.99
N VAL A 50 1.12 17.38 -11.99
CA VAL A 50 1.21 16.80 -10.65
C VAL A 50 0.88 15.31 -10.65
N SER A 51 -0.14 14.89 -11.39
CA SER A 51 -0.56 13.49 -11.48
C SER A 51 0.55 12.61 -12.06
N ILE A 52 1.21 13.05 -13.14
CA ILE A 52 2.35 12.36 -13.74
C ILE A 52 3.50 12.23 -12.71
N SER A 53 3.83 13.33 -12.02
CA SER A 53 4.87 13.32 -11.00
C SER A 53 4.54 12.35 -9.85
N ASN A 54 3.28 12.29 -9.40
CA ASN A 54 2.82 11.35 -8.38
C ASN A 54 2.90 9.89 -8.82
N GLN A 55 2.67 9.58 -10.11
CA GLN A 55 2.90 8.23 -10.65
C GLN A 55 4.37 7.82 -10.56
N LEU A 56 5.29 8.74 -10.83
CA LEU A 56 6.73 8.48 -10.67
C LEU A 56 7.09 8.27 -9.18
N PHE A 57 6.55 9.08 -8.28
CA PHE A 57 6.76 8.89 -6.84
C PHE A 57 6.13 7.59 -6.31
N GLN A 58 5.12 7.04 -6.96
CA GLN A 58 4.56 5.74 -6.59
C GLN A 58 5.59 4.62 -6.72
N VAL A 59 6.47 4.67 -7.73
CA VAL A 59 7.58 3.71 -7.88
C VAL A 59 8.53 3.77 -6.67
N PHE A 60 8.85 4.99 -6.21
CA PHE A 60 9.63 5.19 -4.99
C PHE A 60 8.92 4.62 -3.74
N ASN A 61 7.62 4.89 -3.58
CA ASN A 61 6.83 4.41 -2.44
C ASN A 61 6.82 2.87 -2.37
N VAL A 62 6.61 2.20 -3.50
CA VAL A 62 6.62 0.74 -3.61
C VAL A 62 8.00 0.17 -3.29
N SER A 63 9.08 0.84 -3.75
CA SER A 63 10.46 0.43 -3.46
C SER A 63 10.80 0.53 -1.96
N VAL A 64 10.39 1.62 -1.30
CA VAL A 64 10.53 1.80 0.16
C VAL A 64 9.74 0.72 0.90
N PHE A 65 8.50 0.47 0.51
CA PHE A 65 7.66 -0.56 1.12
C PHE A 65 8.27 -1.96 0.98
N GLY A 66 8.75 -2.32 -0.21
CA GLY A 66 9.42 -3.59 -0.47
C GLY A 66 10.68 -3.79 0.38
N ALA A 67 11.53 -2.75 0.46
CA ALA A 67 12.75 -2.78 1.28
C ALA A 67 12.45 -2.95 2.78
N MET A 68 11.43 -2.26 3.28
CA MET A 68 11.02 -2.40 4.68
C MET A 68 10.42 -3.77 4.99
N SER A 69 9.74 -4.38 4.03
CA SER A 69 9.02 -5.64 4.20
C SER A 69 9.94 -6.77 4.66
N GLY A 70 11.11 -6.90 4.05
CA GLY A 70 12.08 -7.93 4.41
C GLY A 70 12.55 -7.83 5.85
N ALA A 71 13.02 -6.64 6.26
CA ALA A 71 13.48 -6.42 7.62
C ALA A 71 12.34 -6.42 8.65
N GLY A 72 11.11 -6.07 8.22
CA GLY A 72 9.93 -6.04 9.09
C GLY A 72 9.52 -7.40 9.63
N ILE A 73 9.64 -8.43 8.81
CA ILE A 73 9.35 -9.81 9.23
C ILE A 73 10.31 -10.24 10.37
N PHE A 74 11.60 -9.93 10.23
CA PHE A 74 12.59 -10.23 11.27
C PHE A 74 12.34 -9.39 12.53
N LEU A 75 12.03 -8.09 12.36
CA LEU A 75 11.78 -7.19 13.50
C LEU A 75 10.60 -7.68 14.34
N ALA A 76 9.48 -8.07 13.71
CA ALA A 76 8.31 -8.58 14.40
C ALA A 76 8.64 -9.89 15.19
N GLN A 77 9.43 -10.79 14.58
CA GLN A 77 9.83 -12.03 15.25
C GLN A 77 10.87 -11.78 16.37
N PHE A 78 11.87 -10.90 16.17
CA PHE A 78 12.80 -10.52 17.26
C PHE A 78 12.08 -9.85 18.42
N TYR A 79 11.09 -9.00 18.13
CA TYR A 79 10.24 -8.41 19.16
C TYR A 79 9.48 -9.49 19.95
N GLY A 80 8.85 -10.45 19.26
CA GLY A 80 8.16 -11.57 19.90
C GLY A 80 9.09 -12.40 20.79
N ARG A 81 10.35 -12.58 20.40
CA ARG A 81 11.39 -13.27 21.19
C ARG A 81 11.90 -12.42 22.37
N GLY A 82 11.58 -11.12 22.44
CA GLY A 82 12.13 -10.21 23.44
C GLY A 82 13.59 -9.78 23.17
N ASN A 83 14.14 -10.08 21.97
CA ASN A 83 15.51 -9.75 21.59
C ASN A 83 15.62 -8.31 21.08
N ARG A 84 16.02 -7.41 21.97
CA ARG A 84 16.16 -5.98 21.67
C ARG A 84 17.28 -5.69 20.67
N ASP A 85 18.40 -6.41 20.72
CA ASP A 85 19.51 -6.20 19.79
C ASP A 85 19.15 -6.60 18.37
N GLY A 86 18.39 -7.69 18.19
CA GLY A 86 17.80 -8.09 16.92
C GLY A 86 16.87 -7.01 16.36
N VAL A 87 16.00 -6.43 17.18
CA VAL A 87 15.11 -5.32 16.81
C VAL A 87 15.93 -4.11 16.35
N HIS A 88 16.98 -3.73 17.10
CA HIS A 88 17.87 -2.61 16.75
C HIS A 88 18.58 -2.84 15.41
N ASN A 89 19.11 -4.05 15.16
CA ASN A 89 19.76 -4.39 13.89
C ASN A 89 18.78 -4.27 12.72
N CYS A 90 17.57 -4.84 12.84
CA CYS A 90 16.53 -4.75 11.80
C CYS A 90 16.11 -3.31 11.54
N PHE A 91 15.95 -2.49 12.58
CA PHE A 91 15.64 -1.07 12.46
C PHE A 91 16.72 -0.31 11.68
N ARG A 92 18.01 -0.53 12.00
CA ARG A 92 19.15 0.10 11.29
C ARG A 92 19.22 -0.34 9.84
N ILE A 93 18.97 -1.62 9.56
CA ILE A 93 18.93 -2.15 8.18
C ILE A 93 17.81 -1.47 7.38
N LYS A 94 16.59 -1.35 7.95
CA LYS A 94 15.49 -0.60 7.34
C LYS A 94 15.93 0.84 7.02
N MET A 95 16.50 1.52 8.02
CA MET A 95 16.94 2.92 7.88
C MET A 95 17.97 3.06 6.77
N LEU A 96 18.99 2.21 6.76
CA LEU A 96 20.03 2.20 5.73
C LEU A 96 19.45 2.00 4.33
N LEU A 97 18.63 0.95 4.14
CA LEU A 97 18.06 0.63 2.83
C LEU A 97 17.11 1.74 2.35
N CYS A 98 16.26 2.27 3.22
CA CYS A 98 15.32 3.32 2.84
C CYS A 98 16.02 4.66 2.52
N ILE A 99 17.09 5.01 3.25
CA ILE A 99 17.90 6.20 2.93
C ILE A 99 18.63 6.00 1.59
N LEU A 100 19.23 4.84 1.34
CA LEU A 100 19.88 4.55 0.05
C LEU A 100 18.91 4.64 -1.12
N ILE A 101 17.70 4.06 -0.99
CA ILE A 101 16.65 4.17 -2.01
C ILE A 101 16.22 5.62 -2.20
N SER A 102 16.12 6.41 -1.12
CA SER A 102 15.74 7.83 -1.22
C SER A 102 16.82 8.64 -1.95
N ILE A 103 18.09 8.44 -1.64
CA ILE A 103 19.20 9.11 -2.33
C ILE A 103 19.20 8.74 -3.82
N LEU A 104 19.06 7.45 -4.13
CA LEU A 104 18.98 6.98 -5.51
C LEU A 104 17.80 7.60 -6.26
N ALA A 105 16.62 7.63 -5.63
CA ALA A 105 15.43 8.24 -6.21
C ALA A 105 15.62 9.75 -6.44
N ILE A 106 16.21 10.48 -5.47
CA ILE A 106 16.53 11.90 -5.63
C ILE A 106 17.47 12.11 -6.84
N CYS A 107 18.52 11.31 -6.96
CA CYS A 107 19.44 11.39 -8.10
C CYS A 107 18.73 11.13 -9.43
N ILE A 108 17.93 10.05 -9.51
CA ILE A 108 17.21 9.70 -10.73
C ILE A 108 16.21 10.80 -11.10
N PHE A 109 15.38 11.26 -10.18
CA PHE A 109 14.35 12.26 -10.47
C PHE A 109 14.94 13.65 -10.72
N LYS A 110 16.07 13.99 -10.11
CA LYS A 110 16.75 15.25 -10.41
C LYS A 110 17.38 15.27 -11.79
N LEU A 111 18.00 14.16 -12.21
CA LEU A 111 18.67 14.04 -13.50
C LEU A 111 17.71 13.74 -14.66
N LEU A 112 16.78 12.82 -14.45
CA LEU A 112 15.91 12.30 -15.50
C LEU A 112 14.44 12.74 -15.37
N GLY A 113 14.07 13.46 -14.31
CA GLY A 113 12.69 13.84 -14.02
C GLY A 113 11.98 14.52 -15.20
N PRO A 114 12.53 15.58 -15.81
CA PRO A 114 11.91 16.21 -16.97
C PRO A 114 11.70 15.25 -18.13
N SER A 115 12.67 14.39 -18.43
CA SER A 115 12.59 13.37 -19.48
C SER A 115 11.54 12.30 -19.16
N LEU A 116 11.45 11.88 -17.89
CA LEU A 116 10.44 10.91 -17.46
C LEU A 116 9.02 11.49 -17.54
N ILE A 117 8.83 12.76 -17.20
CA ILE A 117 7.53 13.45 -17.35
C ILE A 117 7.17 13.58 -18.82
N SER A 118 8.13 13.96 -19.69
CA SER A 118 7.89 14.14 -21.12
C SER A 118 7.43 12.87 -21.85
N LEU A 119 7.76 11.66 -21.32
CA LEU A 119 7.27 10.40 -21.88
C LEU A 119 5.73 10.24 -21.84
N TYR A 120 5.07 11.00 -20.98
CA TYR A 120 3.62 10.98 -20.82
C TYR A 120 2.89 12.07 -21.63
N LEU A 121 3.65 12.98 -22.25
CA LEU A 121 3.12 14.16 -22.94
C LEU A 121 3.11 13.91 -24.44
N ASN A 122 1.91 13.74 -25.00
CA ASN A 122 1.69 13.53 -26.44
C ASN A 122 0.73 14.59 -27.06
N ASP A 123 0.43 15.66 -26.30
CA ASP A 123 -0.48 16.72 -26.68
C ASP A 123 0.21 17.84 -27.46
N ASP A 124 -0.51 18.91 -27.75
CA ASP A 124 0.03 20.12 -28.39
C ASP A 124 1.30 20.61 -27.70
N PRO A 125 2.32 21.07 -28.43
CA PRO A 125 3.62 21.44 -27.85
C PRO A 125 3.53 22.50 -26.75
N THR A 126 2.58 23.43 -26.80
CA THR A 126 2.37 24.47 -25.78
C THR A 126 1.81 23.94 -24.49
N ASP A 127 0.82 23.05 -24.55
CA ASP A 127 0.21 22.43 -23.39
C ASP A 127 1.17 21.42 -22.74
N SER A 128 1.93 20.70 -23.56
CA SER A 128 2.99 19.80 -23.12
C SER A 128 4.10 20.53 -22.36
N MET A 129 4.58 21.68 -22.85
CA MET A 129 5.58 22.49 -22.17
C MET A 129 5.07 23.04 -20.82
N THR A 130 3.83 23.50 -20.79
CA THR A 130 3.20 24.03 -19.57
C THR A 130 3.01 22.93 -18.53
N THR A 131 2.50 21.78 -18.93
CA THR A 131 2.33 20.59 -18.06
C THR A 131 3.66 20.10 -17.51
N LEU A 132 4.71 20.03 -18.36
CA LEU A 132 6.07 19.70 -17.97
C LEU A 132 6.60 20.68 -16.91
N SER A 133 6.38 21.99 -17.11
CA SER A 133 6.80 23.02 -16.16
C SER A 133 6.16 22.82 -14.78
N PHE A 134 4.84 22.60 -14.72
CA PHE A 134 4.14 22.32 -13.45
C PHE A 134 4.60 21.02 -12.79
N GLY A 135 4.75 19.94 -13.56
CA GLY A 135 5.26 18.67 -13.05
C GLY A 135 6.67 18.80 -12.50
N LYS A 136 7.57 19.53 -13.18
CA LYS A 136 8.93 19.79 -12.72
C LYS A 136 8.97 20.63 -11.44
N GLN A 137 8.21 21.72 -11.38
CA GLN A 137 8.12 22.57 -10.19
C GLN A 137 7.63 21.79 -8.97
N TYR A 138 6.60 20.96 -9.13
CA TYR A 138 6.11 20.09 -8.08
C TYR A 138 7.17 19.07 -7.66
N MET A 139 7.78 18.40 -8.62
CA MET A 139 8.81 17.39 -8.38
C MET A 139 10.02 17.96 -7.64
N ASP A 140 10.56 19.11 -8.05
CA ASP A 140 11.73 19.73 -7.42
C ASP A 140 11.53 19.98 -5.92
N VAL A 141 10.34 20.41 -5.51
CA VAL A 141 10.00 20.60 -4.08
C VAL A 141 9.80 19.25 -3.38
N MET A 142 9.11 18.31 -4.02
CA MET A 142 8.80 17.00 -3.44
C MET A 142 10.06 16.15 -3.16
N LEU A 143 11.17 16.36 -3.92
CA LEU A 143 12.44 15.68 -3.67
C LEU A 143 12.95 15.89 -2.23
N ILE A 144 12.71 17.07 -1.64
CA ILE A 144 13.06 17.39 -0.25
C ILE A 144 12.30 16.47 0.72
N GLY A 145 11.08 16.12 0.37
CA GLY A 145 10.18 15.28 1.19
C GLY A 145 10.46 13.78 1.13
N LEU A 146 11.33 13.29 0.23
CA LEU A 146 11.57 11.85 0.08
C LEU A 146 12.30 11.24 1.28
N ILE A 147 13.32 11.91 1.81
CA ILE A 147 14.05 11.45 3.01
C ILE A 147 13.15 11.49 4.26
N PRO A 148 12.46 12.60 4.58
CA PRO A 148 11.49 12.62 5.66
C PRO A 148 10.43 11.52 5.55
N PHE A 149 9.90 11.27 4.35
CA PHE A 149 8.96 10.18 4.12
C PHE A 149 9.57 8.82 4.46
N ALA A 150 10.77 8.51 3.97
CA ALA A 150 11.45 7.24 4.22
C ALA A 150 11.69 7.02 5.72
N ILE A 151 12.19 8.03 6.44
CA ILE A 151 12.38 7.99 7.89
C ILE A 151 11.05 7.74 8.60
N THR A 152 9.98 8.47 8.22
CA THR A 152 8.64 8.28 8.75
C THR A 152 8.18 6.84 8.60
N GLN A 153 8.33 6.25 7.40
CA GLN A 153 7.91 4.89 7.13
C GLN A 153 8.69 3.86 7.96
N VAL A 154 10.00 4.05 8.15
CA VAL A 154 10.82 3.17 8.98
C VAL A 154 10.36 3.20 10.45
N TYR A 155 10.18 4.39 11.03
CA TYR A 155 9.68 4.50 12.41
C TYR A 155 8.26 3.99 12.56
N SER A 156 7.35 4.39 11.67
CA SER A 156 5.94 3.98 11.69
C SER A 156 5.78 2.46 11.59
N SER A 157 6.47 1.80 10.63
CA SER A 157 6.42 0.34 10.51
C SER A 157 7.03 -0.35 11.73
N SER A 158 8.16 0.12 12.24
CA SER A 158 8.83 -0.48 13.40
C SER A 158 8.03 -0.31 14.68
N LEU A 159 7.35 0.82 14.87
CA LEU A 159 6.41 1.03 15.97
C LEU A 159 5.24 0.04 15.90
N ARG A 160 4.67 -0.19 14.72
CA ARG A 160 3.59 -1.17 14.53
C ARG A 160 4.07 -2.59 14.82
N GLU A 161 5.25 -2.97 14.34
CA GLU A 161 5.85 -4.29 14.55
C GLU A 161 6.24 -4.53 16.02
N THR A 162 6.48 -3.47 16.81
CA THR A 162 6.66 -3.53 18.27
C THR A 162 5.36 -3.33 19.06
N GLY A 163 4.20 -3.51 18.41
CA GLY A 163 2.88 -3.51 19.04
C GLY A 163 2.26 -2.12 19.26
N ASN A 164 2.94 -1.04 18.90
CA ASN A 164 2.40 0.32 19.05
C ASN A 164 1.86 0.84 17.71
N THR A 165 0.58 0.60 17.45
CA THR A 165 -0.11 1.04 16.23
C THR A 165 -0.80 2.40 16.37
N VAL A 166 -1.09 2.83 17.60
CA VAL A 166 -1.84 4.07 17.87
C VAL A 166 -1.01 5.32 17.60
N LEU A 167 0.28 5.32 17.96
CA LEU A 167 1.14 6.50 17.77
C LEU A 167 1.37 6.82 16.28
N PRO A 168 1.71 5.86 15.39
CA PRO A 168 1.78 6.11 13.95
C PRO A 168 0.45 6.63 13.37
N MET A 169 -0.68 6.08 13.80
CA MET A 169 -2.01 6.58 13.40
C MET A 169 -2.19 8.05 13.77
N LYS A 170 -1.91 8.43 15.03
CA LYS A 170 -2.02 9.83 15.47
C LYS A 170 -1.10 10.75 14.68
N ALA A 171 0.15 10.32 14.41
CA ALA A 171 1.10 11.06 13.61
C ALA A 171 0.57 11.34 12.20
N SER A 172 0.01 10.32 11.54
CA SER A 172 -0.57 10.48 10.19
C SER A 172 -1.80 11.37 10.19
N VAL A 173 -2.70 11.26 11.18
CA VAL A 173 -3.88 12.14 11.29
C VAL A 173 -3.46 13.61 11.45
N ILE A 174 -2.49 13.88 12.32
CA ILE A 174 -1.96 15.26 12.51
C ILE A 174 -1.33 15.76 11.21
N ALA A 175 -0.52 14.92 10.53
CA ALA A 175 0.11 15.28 9.27
C ALA A 175 -0.91 15.65 8.19
N VAL A 176 -2.03 14.90 8.09
CA VAL A 176 -3.11 15.19 7.14
C VAL A 176 -3.75 16.55 7.43
N ILE A 177 -4.02 16.86 8.70
CA ILE A 177 -4.57 18.15 9.10
C ILE A 177 -3.58 19.28 8.73
N VAL A 178 -2.30 19.13 9.05
CA VAL A 178 -1.24 20.09 8.70
C VAL A 178 -1.15 20.28 7.19
N ASN A 179 -1.16 19.18 6.41
CA ASN A 179 -1.14 19.21 4.96
C ASN A 179 -2.32 20.03 4.41
N PHE A 180 -3.54 19.73 4.86
CA PHE A 180 -4.75 20.44 4.43
C PHE A 180 -4.68 21.94 4.74
N CYS A 181 -4.27 22.31 5.97
CA CYS A 181 -4.16 23.72 6.36
C CYS A 181 -3.13 24.47 5.51
N ILE A 182 -1.94 23.90 5.31
CA ILE A 182 -0.89 24.53 4.53
C ILE A 182 -1.28 24.62 3.06
N ASN A 183 -1.87 23.57 2.50
CA ASN A 183 -2.37 23.58 1.13
C ASN A 183 -3.42 24.67 0.93
N TYR A 184 -4.38 24.80 1.84
CA TYR A 184 -5.39 25.86 1.76
C TYR A 184 -4.78 27.25 1.77
N ILE A 185 -3.75 27.48 2.57
CA ILE A 185 -3.06 28.77 2.67
C ILE A 185 -2.22 29.03 1.41
N LEU A 186 -1.36 28.08 1.00
CA LEU A 186 -0.36 28.34 -0.01
C LEU A 186 -0.83 28.11 -1.45
N ILE A 187 -1.78 27.20 -1.68
CA ILE A 187 -2.33 27.00 -3.03
C ILE A 187 -3.13 28.21 -3.46
N PHE A 188 -3.98 28.75 -2.57
CA PHE A 188 -4.92 29.81 -2.89
C PHE A 188 -4.44 31.22 -2.49
N GLY A 189 -3.41 31.32 -1.62
CA GLY A 189 -2.87 32.61 -1.17
C GLY A 189 -3.72 33.28 -0.10
N HIS A 190 -4.25 32.50 0.84
CA HIS A 190 -5.04 33.04 1.97
C HIS A 190 -4.16 33.61 3.09
N PHE A 191 -4.73 34.42 3.97
CA PHE A 191 -4.07 35.02 5.14
C PHE A 191 -2.83 35.88 4.82
N GLY A 192 -2.78 36.50 3.61
CA GLY A 192 -1.65 37.36 3.22
C GLY A 192 -0.44 36.62 2.64
N PHE A 193 -0.51 35.31 2.50
CA PHE A 193 0.54 34.54 1.82
C PHE A 193 0.39 34.63 0.29
N PRO A 194 1.49 34.53 -0.47
CA PRO A 194 1.44 34.52 -1.91
C PRO A 194 0.74 33.27 -2.44
N LYS A 195 0.00 33.38 -3.55
CA LYS A 195 -0.61 32.26 -4.25
C LYS A 195 0.49 31.46 -4.99
N LEU A 196 0.91 30.35 -4.41
CA LEU A 196 1.98 29.49 -4.94
C LEU A 196 1.48 28.35 -5.84
N GLY A 197 0.16 28.11 -5.89
CA GLY A 197 -0.44 27.07 -6.75
C GLY A 197 0.17 25.68 -6.50
N VAL A 198 0.72 25.06 -7.54
CA VAL A 198 1.30 23.72 -7.52
C VAL A 198 2.48 23.61 -6.54
N ILE A 199 3.33 24.65 -6.45
CA ILE A 199 4.44 24.71 -5.51
C ILE A 199 3.92 24.70 -4.08
N GLY A 200 2.81 25.43 -3.82
CA GLY A 200 2.16 25.45 -2.50
C GLY A 200 1.69 24.06 -2.06
N ALA A 201 1.11 23.28 -2.96
CA ALA A 201 0.72 21.89 -2.69
C ALA A 201 1.92 20.99 -2.33
N ALA A 202 3.03 21.14 -3.07
CA ALA A 202 4.25 20.39 -2.80
C ALA A 202 4.84 20.77 -1.42
N ILE A 203 4.90 22.06 -1.08
CA ILE A 203 5.37 22.54 0.24
C ILE A 203 4.50 21.98 1.36
N GLY A 204 3.16 22.02 1.22
CA GLY A 204 2.24 21.46 2.22
C GLY A 204 2.49 19.97 2.46
N THR A 205 2.72 19.21 1.39
CA THR A 205 3.06 17.79 1.50
C THR A 205 4.41 17.57 2.17
N VAL A 206 5.44 18.33 1.82
CA VAL A 206 6.78 18.21 2.43
C VAL A 206 6.73 18.56 3.92
N VAL A 207 6.09 19.66 4.30
CA VAL A 207 5.97 20.08 5.70
C VAL A 207 5.20 19.05 6.52
N SER A 208 4.09 18.53 6.00
CA SER A 208 3.32 17.49 6.69
C SER A 208 4.15 16.22 6.92
N ARG A 209 4.99 15.81 5.96
CA ARG A 209 5.92 14.68 6.11
C ARG A 209 7.00 14.95 7.17
N ILE A 210 7.51 16.18 7.27
CA ILE A 210 8.47 16.56 8.32
C ILE A 210 7.81 16.51 9.70
N VAL A 211 6.59 17.00 9.83
CA VAL A 211 5.81 16.92 11.08
C VAL A 211 5.55 15.47 11.47
N GLU A 212 5.11 14.65 10.51
CA GLU A 212 4.87 13.22 10.74
C GLU A 212 6.16 12.50 11.16
N MET A 213 7.28 12.80 10.51
CA MET A 213 8.60 12.30 10.87
C MET A 213 8.96 12.66 12.32
N GLY A 214 8.81 13.93 12.70
CA GLY A 214 9.13 14.39 14.06
C GLY A 214 8.31 13.65 15.13
N ILE A 215 7.01 13.48 14.91
CA ILE A 215 6.12 12.76 15.84
C ILE A 215 6.54 11.27 15.94
N ASN A 216 6.80 10.62 14.81
CA ASN A 216 7.20 9.21 14.78
C ASN A 216 8.58 8.99 15.42
N ILE A 217 9.55 9.90 15.23
CA ILE A 217 10.85 9.85 15.90
C ILE A 217 10.65 9.99 17.42
N ALA A 218 9.89 10.97 17.88
CA ALA A 218 9.60 11.17 19.30
C ALA A 218 8.92 9.92 19.90
N ALA A 219 7.97 9.32 19.19
CA ALA A 219 7.33 8.07 19.58
C ALA A 219 8.33 6.91 19.67
N GLY A 220 9.25 6.80 18.71
CA GLY A 220 10.30 5.77 18.69
C GLY A 220 11.31 5.93 19.83
N LEU A 221 11.69 7.18 20.18
CA LEU A 221 12.57 7.45 21.31
C LEU A 221 11.95 7.08 22.67
N ASN A 222 10.61 7.12 22.76
CA ASN A 222 9.87 6.74 23.95
C ASN A 222 9.48 5.24 23.96
N ASN A 223 9.73 4.51 22.88
CA ASN A 223 9.46 3.08 22.81
C ASN A 223 10.62 2.28 23.39
N ASN A 224 10.37 1.39 24.33
CA ASN A 224 11.40 0.63 25.03
C ASN A 224 12.30 -0.22 24.10
N TYR A 225 11.77 -0.72 22.99
CA TYR A 225 12.50 -1.55 22.04
C TYR A 225 13.22 -0.74 20.96
N LEU A 226 12.77 0.47 20.64
CA LEU A 226 13.38 1.32 19.60
C LEU A 226 14.35 2.36 20.18
N ARG A 227 14.21 2.65 21.48
CA ARG A 227 15.09 3.60 22.17
C ARG A 227 16.54 3.15 22.09
N GLY A 228 17.39 3.99 21.52
CA GLY A 228 18.81 3.69 21.31
C GLY A 228 19.13 2.90 20.04
N ALA A 229 18.15 2.56 19.23
CA ALA A 229 18.38 1.86 17.96
C ALA A 229 19.27 2.66 16.99
N MET A 230 19.24 4.00 17.06
CA MET A 230 20.09 4.90 16.26
C MET A 230 21.52 5.09 16.79
N ARG A 231 21.87 4.53 17.95
CA ARG A 231 23.27 4.57 18.41
C ARG A 231 24.15 3.81 17.41
N LEU A 232 25.34 4.37 17.13
CA LEU A 232 26.30 3.80 16.18
C LEU A 232 26.89 2.49 16.74
N TYR A 233 26.23 1.39 16.43
CA TYR A 233 26.73 0.03 16.62
C TYR A 233 26.88 -0.64 15.26
N LYS A 234 27.81 -1.58 15.19
CA LYS A 234 28.03 -2.39 13.96
C LYS A 234 26.77 -3.21 13.64
N ILE A 235 26.30 -3.11 12.42
CA ILE A 235 25.20 -3.97 11.93
C ILE A 235 25.74 -5.39 11.82
N SER A 236 25.01 -6.38 12.35
CA SER A 236 25.37 -7.80 12.18
C SER A 236 25.29 -8.18 10.71
N GLY A 237 26.43 -8.66 10.16
CA GLY A 237 26.51 -9.08 8.75
C GLY A 237 25.57 -10.25 8.44
N ASP A 238 25.38 -11.17 9.39
CA ASP A 238 24.49 -12.31 9.23
C ASP A 238 23.03 -11.89 9.15
N ILE A 239 22.60 -10.99 10.06
CA ILE A 239 21.24 -10.44 10.01
C ILE A 239 21.05 -9.66 8.70
N PHE A 240 22.02 -8.83 8.29
CA PHE A 240 21.94 -8.07 7.04
C PHE A 240 21.78 -9.01 5.83
N LYS A 241 22.62 -10.04 5.70
CA LYS A 241 22.56 -11.01 4.61
C LYS A 241 21.22 -11.73 4.56
N ASN A 242 20.69 -12.16 5.70
CA ASN A 242 19.41 -12.85 5.78
C ASN A 242 18.23 -11.92 5.47
N VAL A 243 18.26 -10.67 5.96
CA VAL A 243 17.24 -9.66 5.65
C VAL A 243 17.22 -9.37 4.14
N VAL A 244 18.38 -9.18 3.50
CA VAL A 244 18.46 -8.93 2.05
C VAL A 244 17.99 -10.16 1.29
N LYS A 245 18.46 -11.37 1.63
CA LYS A 245 18.07 -12.62 0.97
C LYS A 245 16.56 -12.86 0.99
N ARG A 246 15.91 -12.59 2.13
CA ARG A 246 14.46 -12.77 2.26
C ARG A 246 13.67 -11.52 1.84
N GLY A 247 14.29 -10.34 1.82
CA GLY A 247 13.68 -9.09 1.38
C GLY A 247 13.61 -8.94 -0.14
N MET A 248 14.62 -9.43 -0.88
CA MET A 248 14.65 -9.31 -2.34
C MET A 248 13.42 -9.95 -3.03
N PRO A 249 12.97 -11.18 -2.70
CA PRO A 249 11.76 -11.71 -3.29
C PRO A 249 10.52 -10.84 -3.02
N LEU A 250 10.43 -10.18 -1.85
CA LEU A 250 9.32 -9.28 -1.54
C LEU A 250 9.40 -7.97 -2.34
N LEU A 251 10.59 -7.42 -2.52
CA LEU A 251 10.78 -6.26 -3.38
C LEU A 251 10.38 -6.59 -4.84
N CYS A 252 10.85 -7.72 -5.35
CA CYS A 252 10.47 -8.20 -6.68
C CYS A 252 8.95 -8.45 -6.77
N ASN A 253 8.32 -8.92 -5.68
CA ASN A 253 6.87 -9.08 -5.61
C ASN A 253 6.14 -7.78 -5.85
N GLU A 254 6.49 -6.73 -5.14
CA GLU A 254 5.82 -5.43 -5.27
C GLU A 254 6.00 -4.83 -6.68
N ILE A 255 7.20 -4.95 -7.24
CA ILE A 255 7.49 -4.47 -8.61
C ILE A 255 6.68 -5.25 -9.64
N LEU A 256 6.73 -6.58 -9.61
CA LEU A 256 6.02 -7.43 -10.58
C LEU A 256 4.51 -7.29 -10.44
N TRP A 257 3.99 -7.14 -9.21
CA TRP A 257 2.58 -6.88 -8.97
C TRP A 257 2.15 -5.56 -9.62
N SER A 258 2.91 -4.48 -9.41
CA SER A 258 2.61 -3.17 -9.99
C SER A 258 2.62 -3.21 -11.53
N ILE A 259 3.60 -3.90 -12.13
CA ILE A 259 3.67 -4.11 -13.58
C ILE A 259 2.44 -4.91 -14.05
N SER A 260 2.08 -5.98 -13.36
CA SER A 260 0.95 -6.83 -13.74
C SER A 260 -0.37 -6.06 -13.76
N ILE A 261 -0.62 -5.24 -12.73
CA ILE A 261 -1.83 -4.41 -12.65
C ILE A 261 -1.86 -3.36 -13.78
N ALA A 262 -0.73 -2.73 -14.10
CA ALA A 262 -0.63 -1.78 -15.20
C ALA A 262 -0.93 -2.46 -16.56
N LEU A 263 -0.38 -3.65 -16.80
CA LEU A 263 -0.62 -4.42 -18.01
C LEU A 263 -2.08 -4.89 -18.12
N ILE A 264 -2.70 -5.33 -17.04
CA ILE A 264 -4.13 -5.69 -16.99
C ILE A 264 -4.98 -4.47 -17.33
N SER A 265 -4.66 -3.30 -16.75
CA SER A 265 -5.35 -2.04 -17.05
C SER A 265 -5.22 -1.66 -18.52
N GLN A 266 -4.04 -1.85 -19.11
CA GLN A 266 -3.81 -1.66 -20.55
C GLN A 266 -4.64 -2.63 -21.40
N CYS A 267 -4.76 -3.92 -20.99
CA CYS A 267 -5.64 -4.86 -21.68
C CYS A 267 -7.09 -4.37 -21.69
N TYR A 268 -7.58 -3.86 -20.57
CA TYR A 268 -8.95 -3.33 -20.51
C TYR A 268 -9.14 -2.08 -21.38
N SER A 269 -8.13 -1.21 -21.51
CA SER A 269 -8.21 0.01 -22.32
C SER A 269 -8.44 -0.26 -23.81
N THR A 270 -8.08 -1.46 -24.31
CA THR A 270 -8.35 -1.86 -25.71
C THR A 270 -9.85 -1.96 -26.02
N ARG A 271 -10.72 -1.99 -25.01
CA ARG A 271 -12.19 -2.03 -25.16
C ARG A 271 -12.84 -0.64 -25.26
N GLY A 272 -12.06 0.42 -25.37
CA GLY A 272 -12.50 1.78 -25.61
C GLY A 272 -12.59 2.65 -24.37
N LEU A 273 -12.78 3.96 -24.59
CA LEU A 273 -12.78 4.97 -23.54
C LEU A 273 -13.89 4.79 -22.49
N PHE A 274 -15.06 4.32 -22.89
CA PHE A 274 -16.17 4.03 -21.96
C PHE A 274 -15.79 2.94 -20.94
N ALA A 275 -15.07 1.91 -21.40
CA ALA A 275 -14.55 0.86 -20.53
C ALA A 275 -13.52 1.40 -19.53
N VAL A 276 -12.59 2.23 -20.00
CA VAL A 276 -11.57 2.87 -19.15
C VAL A 276 -12.21 3.73 -18.06
N ALA A 277 -13.19 4.56 -18.44
CA ALA A 277 -13.89 5.42 -17.49
C ALA A 277 -14.64 4.60 -16.41
N ALA A 278 -15.38 3.56 -16.81
CA ALA A 278 -16.09 2.70 -15.87
C ALA A 278 -15.15 1.94 -14.93
N ILE A 279 -14.02 1.41 -15.45
CA ILE A 279 -13.03 0.70 -14.66
C ILE A 279 -12.33 1.66 -13.67
N ASN A 280 -12.01 2.88 -14.07
CA ASN A 280 -11.39 3.86 -13.18
C ASN A 280 -12.30 4.18 -11.97
N VAL A 281 -13.60 4.38 -12.20
CA VAL A 281 -14.58 4.55 -11.10
C VAL A 281 -14.60 3.31 -10.23
N THR A 282 -14.72 2.13 -10.84
CA THR A 282 -14.78 0.85 -10.13
C THR A 282 -13.53 0.65 -9.26
N THR A 283 -12.34 0.86 -9.81
CA THR A 283 -11.06 0.69 -9.09
C THR A 283 -10.93 1.69 -7.94
N THR A 284 -11.27 2.96 -8.16
CA THR A 284 -11.21 4.00 -7.12
C THR A 284 -12.11 3.64 -5.94
N VAL A 285 -13.33 3.24 -6.22
CA VAL A 285 -14.30 2.86 -5.18
C VAL A 285 -13.85 1.58 -4.47
N THR A 286 -13.46 0.55 -5.23
CA THR A 286 -13.02 -0.73 -4.65
C THR A 286 -11.79 -0.54 -3.76
N ASN A 287 -10.81 0.26 -4.17
CA ASN A 287 -9.63 0.56 -3.36
C ASN A 287 -9.97 1.20 -2.01
N PHE A 288 -11.00 2.05 -1.95
CA PHE A 288 -11.46 2.62 -0.69
C PHE A 288 -12.00 1.52 0.26
N PHE A 289 -12.79 0.60 -0.24
CA PHE A 289 -13.33 -0.51 0.56
C PHE A 289 -12.24 -1.54 0.93
N MET A 290 -11.20 -1.69 0.11
CA MET A 290 -10.06 -2.58 0.37
C MET A 290 -9.17 -2.12 1.53
N ILE A 291 -9.27 -0.88 2.02
CA ILE A 291 -8.47 -0.36 3.16
C ILE A 291 -8.54 -1.30 4.36
N ILE A 292 -9.72 -1.84 4.65
CA ILE A 292 -9.95 -2.73 5.79
C ILE A 292 -9.24 -4.08 5.56
N CYS A 293 -9.32 -4.62 4.34
CA CYS A 293 -8.64 -5.84 3.97
C CYS A 293 -7.11 -5.72 4.11
N TYR A 294 -6.53 -4.62 3.62
CA TYR A 294 -5.10 -4.33 3.76
C TYR A 294 -4.66 -4.15 5.21
N ALA A 295 -5.44 -3.44 6.01
CA ALA A 295 -5.15 -3.23 7.42
C ALA A 295 -5.18 -4.55 8.20
N MET A 296 -6.14 -5.41 7.90
CA MET A 296 -6.23 -6.73 8.52
C MET A 296 -5.06 -7.63 8.11
N GLY A 297 -4.65 -7.62 6.82
CA GLY A 297 -3.46 -8.32 6.35
C GLY A 297 -2.20 -7.88 7.08
N ASN A 298 -1.98 -6.57 7.22
CA ASN A 298 -0.85 -6.04 8.00
C ASN A 298 -0.92 -6.49 9.47
N SER A 299 -2.11 -6.52 10.07
CA SER A 299 -2.32 -6.98 11.45
C SER A 299 -1.99 -8.46 11.61
N ILE A 300 -2.36 -9.30 10.63
CA ILE A 300 -1.97 -10.72 10.56
C ILE A 300 -0.44 -10.82 10.56
N SER A 301 0.24 -10.09 9.67
CA SER A 301 1.70 -10.14 9.57
C SER A 301 2.40 -9.77 10.89
N ILE A 302 1.89 -8.76 11.59
CA ILE A 302 2.44 -8.30 12.87
C ILE A 302 2.19 -9.34 13.97
N ILE A 303 0.93 -9.72 14.18
CA ILE A 303 0.54 -10.60 15.31
C ILE A 303 1.14 -11.99 15.14
N VAL A 304 1.03 -12.55 13.92
CA VAL A 304 1.59 -13.88 13.61
C VAL A 304 3.11 -13.85 13.72
N GLY A 305 3.77 -12.83 13.18
CA GLY A 305 5.23 -12.67 13.28
C GLY A 305 5.71 -12.62 14.73
N GLN A 306 5.04 -11.85 15.59
CA GLN A 306 5.36 -11.77 17.02
C GLN A 306 5.18 -13.11 17.72
N ARG A 307 4.09 -13.85 17.44
CA ARG A 307 3.83 -15.17 18.04
C ARG A 307 4.82 -16.24 17.59
N LEU A 308 5.19 -16.23 16.29
CA LEU A 308 6.25 -17.11 15.79
C LEU A 308 7.60 -16.82 16.47
N GLY A 309 7.94 -15.55 16.65
CA GLY A 309 9.15 -15.12 17.35
C GLY A 309 9.18 -15.56 18.81
N ALA A 310 8.03 -15.49 19.49
CA ALA A 310 7.87 -15.97 20.87
C ALA A 310 7.91 -17.52 21.00
N GLY A 311 7.93 -18.25 19.88
CA GLY A 311 7.88 -19.72 19.90
C GLY A 311 6.49 -20.31 20.10
N GLU A 312 5.44 -19.48 20.13
CA GLU A 312 4.05 -19.88 20.37
C GLU A 312 3.38 -20.42 19.08
N ILE A 313 3.96 -21.47 18.49
CA ILE A 313 3.61 -21.96 17.15
C ILE A 313 2.13 -22.36 17.03
N GLU A 314 1.61 -23.14 17.99
CA GLU A 314 0.21 -23.60 17.94
C GLU A 314 -0.78 -22.44 18.12
N TYR A 315 -0.44 -21.47 18.95
CA TYR A 315 -1.24 -20.25 19.10
C TYR A 315 -1.20 -19.39 17.82
N ALA A 316 -0.04 -19.30 17.16
CA ALA A 316 0.10 -18.60 15.88
C ALA A 316 -0.77 -19.24 14.79
N LYS A 317 -0.78 -20.58 14.67
CA LYS A 317 -1.61 -21.30 13.68
C LYS A 317 -3.10 -21.12 13.94
N ASP A 318 -3.53 -21.29 15.19
CA ASP A 318 -4.93 -21.16 15.57
C ASP A 318 -5.42 -19.71 15.42
N GLY A 319 -4.60 -18.75 15.88
CA GLY A 319 -4.88 -17.33 15.78
C GLY A 319 -4.93 -16.83 14.34
N ASP A 320 -4.04 -17.31 13.48
CA ASP A 320 -4.01 -16.95 12.05
C ASP A 320 -5.32 -17.36 11.35
N LEU A 321 -5.77 -18.60 11.50
CA LEU A 321 -7.02 -19.08 10.92
C LEU A 321 -8.24 -18.28 11.39
N LYS A 322 -8.27 -17.89 12.66
CA LYS A 322 -9.32 -17.02 13.22
C LYS A 322 -9.28 -15.62 12.63
N MET A 323 -8.07 -15.05 12.42
CA MET A 323 -7.91 -13.73 11.77
C MET A 323 -8.28 -13.77 10.29
N VAL A 324 -7.92 -14.84 9.57
CA VAL A 324 -8.33 -15.05 8.17
C VAL A 324 -9.86 -15.11 8.06
N PHE A 325 -10.50 -15.88 8.96
CA PHE A 325 -11.97 -15.97 9.00
C PHE A 325 -12.62 -14.63 9.36
N MET A 326 -12.05 -13.89 10.33
CA MET A 326 -12.53 -12.55 10.67
C MET A 326 -12.43 -11.60 9.48
N ASN A 327 -11.30 -11.58 8.74
CA ASN A 327 -11.14 -10.76 7.55
C ASN A 327 -12.17 -11.12 6.48
N PHE A 328 -12.42 -12.41 6.26
CA PHE A 328 -13.44 -12.90 5.35
C PHE A 328 -14.82 -12.36 5.72
N MET A 329 -15.23 -12.47 6.99
CA MET A 329 -16.52 -11.95 7.47
C MET A 329 -16.63 -10.43 7.34
N MET A 330 -15.58 -9.69 7.68
CA MET A 330 -15.55 -8.23 7.52
C MET A 330 -15.71 -7.84 6.04
N CYS A 331 -14.95 -8.48 5.14
CA CYS A 331 -15.02 -8.20 3.71
C CYS A 331 -16.35 -8.69 3.08
N LEU A 332 -17.00 -9.70 3.65
CA LEU A 332 -18.35 -10.11 3.26
C LEU A 332 -19.37 -9.00 3.60
N CYS A 333 -19.32 -8.47 4.81
CA CYS A 333 -20.21 -7.37 5.21
C CYS A 333 -19.97 -6.11 4.34
N ILE A 334 -18.71 -5.79 4.08
CA ILE A 334 -18.31 -4.66 3.22
C ILE A 334 -18.75 -4.91 1.77
N GLY A 335 -18.60 -6.14 1.27
CA GLY A 335 -19.05 -6.53 -0.07
C GLY A 335 -20.56 -6.37 -0.22
N VAL A 336 -21.35 -6.80 0.77
CA VAL A 336 -22.80 -6.57 0.79
C VAL A 336 -23.11 -5.06 0.78
N ALA A 337 -22.45 -4.27 1.61
CA ALA A 337 -22.64 -2.82 1.64
C ALA A 337 -22.31 -2.18 0.29
N LEU A 338 -21.16 -2.54 -0.33
CA LEU A 338 -20.78 -2.07 -1.65
C LEU A 338 -21.77 -2.49 -2.73
N PHE A 339 -22.27 -3.73 -2.68
CA PHE A 339 -23.27 -4.22 -3.62
C PHE A 339 -24.55 -3.41 -3.56
N LEU A 340 -25.06 -3.12 -2.36
CA LEU A 340 -26.24 -2.29 -2.14
C LEU A 340 -26.03 -0.84 -2.61
N CYS A 341 -24.85 -0.27 -2.34
CA CYS A 341 -24.50 1.09 -2.74
C CYS A 341 -24.05 1.21 -4.21
N SER A 342 -23.84 0.10 -4.93
CA SER A 342 -23.26 0.10 -6.28
C SER A 342 -24.03 0.93 -7.29
N SER A 343 -25.35 1.04 -7.16
CA SER A 343 -26.20 1.83 -8.05
C SER A 343 -26.18 3.33 -7.76
N PHE A 344 -25.85 3.74 -6.52
CA PHE A 344 -25.79 5.15 -6.12
C PHE A 344 -24.44 5.80 -6.40
N ILE A 345 -23.34 5.07 -6.19
CA ILE A 345 -21.98 5.60 -6.29
C ILE A 345 -21.68 6.19 -7.68
N PRO A 346 -21.96 5.52 -8.82
CA PRO A 346 -21.70 6.09 -10.14
C PRO A 346 -22.55 7.32 -10.46
N GLN A 347 -23.66 7.55 -9.73
CA GLN A 347 -24.49 8.74 -9.96
C GLN A 347 -23.82 10.04 -9.52
N ILE A 348 -22.87 9.97 -8.57
CA ILE A 348 -22.08 11.11 -8.09
C ILE A 348 -21.18 11.67 -9.18
N TYR A 349 -20.78 10.82 -10.15
CA TYR A 349 -19.89 11.20 -11.24
C TYR A 349 -20.67 11.80 -12.41
N ASN A 350 -20.12 12.86 -13.03
CA ASN A 350 -20.73 13.45 -14.23
C ASN A 350 -20.26 12.68 -15.48
N MET A 351 -20.96 11.60 -15.79
CA MET A 351 -20.65 10.68 -16.92
C MET A 351 -21.92 10.30 -17.67
N SER A 352 -21.76 9.71 -18.87
CA SER A 352 -22.87 9.18 -19.64
C SER A 352 -23.61 8.05 -18.90
N ILE A 353 -24.89 7.87 -19.21
CA ILE A 353 -25.72 6.82 -18.59
C ILE A 353 -25.12 5.43 -18.84
N GLU A 354 -24.56 5.20 -20.00
CA GLU A 354 -23.91 3.94 -20.39
C GLU A 354 -22.71 3.61 -19.47
N VAL A 355 -21.82 4.59 -19.22
CA VAL A 355 -20.67 4.43 -18.34
C VAL A 355 -21.11 4.19 -16.89
N LYS A 356 -22.16 4.88 -16.43
CA LYS A 356 -22.73 4.67 -15.10
C LYS A 356 -23.30 3.25 -14.93
N SER A 357 -24.04 2.77 -15.93
CA SER A 357 -24.60 1.41 -15.94
C SER A 357 -23.49 0.35 -15.92
N LEU A 358 -22.46 0.53 -16.78
CA LEU A 358 -21.31 -0.36 -16.81
C LEU A 358 -20.56 -0.35 -15.47
N ALA A 359 -20.24 0.83 -14.91
CA ALA A 359 -19.56 0.97 -13.62
C ALA A 359 -20.37 0.29 -12.49
N THR A 360 -21.69 0.44 -12.49
CA THR A 360 -22.57 -0.26 -11.52
C THR A 360 -22.40 -1.78 -11.62
N SER A 361 -22.38 -2.32 -12.84
CA SER A 361 -22.22 -3.75 -13.08
C SER A 361 -20.85 -4.26 -12.64
N LEU A 362 -19.78 -3.53 -12.95
CA LEU A 362 -18.43 -3.86 -12.53
C LEU A 362 -18.25 -3.76 -11.01
N LEU A 363 -18.87 -2.76 -10.35
CA LEU A 363 -18.87 -2.62 -8.88
C LEU A 363 -19.55 -3.81 -8.21
N ARG A 364 -20.65 -4.34 -8.78
CA ARG A 364 -21.32 -5.54 -8.26
C ARG A 364 -20.41 -6.76 -8.34
N VAL A 365 -19.69 -6.94 -9.44
CA VAL A 365 -18.69 -8.01 -9.56
C VAL A 365 -17.62 -7.86 -8.49
N SER A 366 -17.03 -6.66 -8.35
CA SER A 366 -16.02 -6.38 -7.32
C SER A 366 -16.56 -6.65 -5.91
N ALA A 367 -17.79 -6.24 -5.61
CA ALA A 367 -18.44 -6.46 -4.32
C ALA A 367 -18.55 -7.95 -3.97
N CYS A 368 -18.94 -8.78 -4.93
CA CYS A 368 -19.01 -10.25 -4.76
C CYS A 368 -17.62 -10.88 -4.59
N MET A 369 -16.58 -10.27 -5.18
CA MET A 369 -15.22 -10.78 -5.10
C MET A 369 -14.47 -10.35 -3.83
N LEU A 370 -14.89 -9.30 -3.12
CA LEU A 370 -14.22 -8.81 -1.90
C LEU A 370 -13.96 -9.91 -0.84
N PRO A 371 -14.91 -10.79 -0.49
CA PRO A 371 -14.64 -11.87 0.46
C PRO A 371 -13.57 -12.85 -0.05
N ILE A 372 -13.57 -13.16 -1.35
CA ILE A 372 -12.59 -14.05 -1.98
C ILE A 372 -11.20 -13.41 -1.99
N ILE A 373 -11.15 -12.13 -2.33
CA ILE A 373 -9.93 -11.32 -2.29
C ILE A 373 -9.32 -11.34 -0.88
N SER A 374 -10.14 -11.19 0.16
CA SER A 374 -9.68 -11.20 1.54
C SER A 374 -8.98 -12.50 1.94
N LEU A 375 -9.39 -13.64 1.39
CA LEU A 375 -8.79 -14.94 1.68
C LEU A 375 -7.36 -15.04 1.12
N TYR A 376 -7.14 -14.68 -0.15
CA TYR A 376 -5.79 -14.75 -0.69
C TYR A 376 -4.88 -13.65 -0.15
N TYR A 377 -5.39 -12.46 0.14
CA TYR A 377 -4.62 -11.40 0.80
C TYR A 377 -4.18 -11.82 2.21
N SER A 378 -5.09 -12.38 3.01
CA SER A 378 -4.73 -12.91 4.33
C SER A 378 -3.66 -13.99 4.21
N SER A 379 -3.83 -14.92 3.27
CA SER A 379 -2.84 -15.99 3.01
C SER A 379 -1.47 -15.44 2.60
N TYR A 380 -1.43 -14.38 1.77
CA TYR A 380 -0.22 -13.66 1.40
C TYR A 380 0.52 -13.13 2.64
N PHE A 381 -0.19 -12.41 3.52
CA PHE A 381 0.40 -11.83 4.73
C PHE A 381 0.82 -12.89 5.74
N THR A 382 0.10 -14.00 5.84
CA THR A 382 0.47 -15.16 6.66
C THR A 382 1.78 -15.80 6.20
N MET A 383 1.90 -16.11 4.90
CA MET A 383 3.13 -16.70 4.33
C MET A 383 4.32 -15.74 4.48
N ARG A 384 4.09 -14.45 4.31
CA ARG A 384 5.07 -13.39 4.51
C ARG A 384 5.54 -13.34 5.97
N ALA A 385 4.63 -13.38 6.96
CA ALA A 385 4.94 -13.38 8.39
C ALA A 385 5.84 -14.56 8.79
N GLY A 386 5.64 -15.73 8.16
CA GLY A 386 6.47 -16.92 8.34
C GLY A 386 7.82 -16.87 7.60
N GLY A 387 8.14 -15.79 6.87
CA GLY A 387 9.41 -15.64 6.17
C GLY A 387 9.59 -16.52 4.93
N LYS A 388 8.52 -17.13 4.40
CA LYS A 388 8.53 -17.91 3.15
C LYS A 388 8.39 -16.99 1.94
N THR A 389 9.31 -16.03 1.82
CA THR A 389 9.21 -14.89 0.89
C THR A 389 9.23 -15.28 -0.58
N LEU A 390 9.96 -16.33 -0.95
CA LEU A 390 9.96 -16.85 -2.34
C LEU A 390 8.60 -17.49 -2.68
N LEU A 391 8.02 -18.25 -1.75
CA LEU A 391 6.67 -18.80 -1.93
C LEU A 391 5.63 -17.68 -2.03
N THR A 392 5.78 -16.63 -1.21
CA THR A 392 4.93 -15.43 -1.25
C THR A 392 5.00 -14.75 -2.61
N PHE A 393 6.19 -14.59 -3.18
CA PHE A 393 6.41 -14.03 -4.52
C PHE A 393 5.67 -14.82 -5.62
N PHE A 394 5.86 -16.12 -5.68
CA PHE A 394 5.20 -16.95 -6.69
C PHE A 394 3.69 -17.03 -6.50
N PHE A 395 3.23 -17.09 -5.24
CA PHE A 395 1.81 -17.12 -4.90
C PHE A 395 1.08 -15.82 -5.28
N ASP A 396 1.71 -14.67 -5.08
CA ASP A 396 1.06 -13.38 -5.31
C ASP A 396 1.35 -12.83 -6.71
N SER A 397 2.52 -12.25 -6.92
CA SER A 397 2.85 -11.58 -8.18
C SER A 397 3.07 -12.56 -9.31
N GLY A 398 3.73 -13.70 -9.02
CA GLY A 398 3.93 -14.76 -10.01
C GLY A 398 2.59 -15.28 -10.53
N TYR A 399 1.64 -15.55 -9.64
CA TYR A 399 0.29 -15.98 -10.03
C TYR A 399 -0.44 -14.88 -10.83
N THR A 400 -0.41 -13.64 -10.34
CA THR A 400 -1.08 -12.53 -11.01
C THR A 400 -0.53 -12.29 -12.42
N PHE A 401 0.79 -12.35 -12.59
CA PHE A 401 1.42 -12.19 -13.90
C PHE A 401 1.14 -13.37 -14.85
N ILE A 402 1.30 -14.60 -14.37
CA ILE A 402 1.19 -15.80 -15.23
C ILE A 402 -0.27 -16.13 -15.56
N PHE A 403 -1.19 -15.96 -14.60
CA PHE A 403 -2.58 -16.37 -14.80
C PHE A 403 -3.49 -15.17 -15.04
N THR A 404 -3.55 -14.19 -14.14
CA THR A 404 -4.53 -13.11 -14.24
C THR A 404 -4.25 -12.20 -15.43
N PHE A 405 -2.98 -11.78 -15.63
CA PHE A 405 -2.62 -10.96 -16.79
C PHE A 405 -2.74 -11.74 -18.11
N MET A 406 -2.28 -13.01 -18.18
CA MET A 406 -2.40 -13.77 -19.42
C MET A 406 -3.84 -14.05 -19.81
N VAL A 407 -4.73 -14.31 -18.86
CA VAL A 407 -6.18 -14.42 -19.13
C VAL A 407 -6.73 -13.09 -19.63
N ALA A 408 -6.39 -11.97 -19.00
CA ALA A 408 -6.81 -10.64 -19.46
C ALA A 408 -6.32 -10.37 -20.90
N LEU A 409 -5.06 -10.68 -21.19
CA LEU A 409 -4.45 -10.53 -22.52
C LEU A 409 -5.17 -11.40 -23.56
N CYS A 410 -5.37 -12.69 -23.26
CA CYS A 410 -6.04 -13.61 -24.17
C CYS A 410 -7.49 -13.17 -24.44
N LEU A 411 -8.23 -12.84 -23.43
CA LEU A 411 -9.63 -12.40 -23.59
C LEU A 411 -9.76 -11.10 -24.39
N THR A 412 -8.82 -10.16 -24.18
CA THR A 412 -8.88 -8.87 -24.88
C THR A 412 -8.33 -8.92 -26.29
N ARG A 413 -7.37 -9.81 -26.62
CA ARG A 413 -6.75 -9.89 -27.95
C ARG A 413 -7.41 -10.88 -28.87
N PHE A 414 -7.90 -12.01 -28.35
CA PHE A 414 -8.41 -13.12 -29.17
C PHE A 414 -9.92 -13.30 -29.11
N THR A 415 -10.65 -12.48 -28.33
CA THR A 415 -12.12 -12.54 -28.28
C THR A 415 -12.74 -11.15 -28.45
N ASN A 416 -14.00 -11.12 -28.88
CA ASN A 416 -14.80 -9.88 -28.95
C ASN A 416 -15.78 -9.75 -27.77
N LEU A 417 -15.47 -10.37 -26.62
CA LEU A 417 -16.33 -10.31 -25.45
C LEU A 417 -16.51 -8.86 -24.95
N PRO A 418 -17.73 -8.49 -24.52
CA PRO A 418 -17.96 -7.22 -23.84
C PRO A 418 -17.07 -7.07 -22.61
N ILE A 419 -16.68 -5.81 -22.29
CA ILE A 419 -15.79 -5.53 -21.15
C ILE A 419 -16.29 -6.09 -19.82
N PHE A 420 -17.62 -6.14 -19.61
CA PHE A 420 -18.21 -6.77 -18.42
C PHE A 420 -17.81 -8.23 -18.28
N ASN A 421 -17.91 -9.03 -19.35
CA ASN A 421 -17.57 -10.44 -19.34
C ASN A 421 -16.04 -10.64 -19.18
N VAL A 422 -15.24 -9.81 -19.83
CA VAL A 422 -13.78 -9.83 -19.68
C VAL A 422 -13.41 -9.56 -18.21
N TYR A 423 -13.96 -8.51 -17.62
CA TYR A 423 -13.72 -8.15 -16.23
C TYR A 423 -14.14 -9.26 -15.26
N LEU A 424 -15.35 -9.81 -15.45
CA LEU A 424 -15.86 -10.92 -14.63
C LEU A 424 -14.93 -12.14 -14.69
N LEU A 425 -14.53 -12.58 -15.89
CA LEU A 425 -13.68 -13.75 -16.06
C LEU A 425 -12.29 -13.53 -15.46
N VAL A 426 -11.71 -12.35 -15.64
CA VAL A 426 -10.41 -11.99 -15.04
C VAL A 426 -10.50 -12.01 -13.51
N GLN A 427 -11.56 -11.47 -12.92
CA GLN A 427 -11.77 -11.53 -11.47
C GLN A 427 -11.98 -12.97 -10.97
N CYS A 428 -12.64 -13.85 -11.74
CA CYS A 428 -12.81 -15.25 -11.38
C CYS A 428 -11.48 -16.04 -11.30
N VAL A 429 -10.41 -15.57 -11.95
CA VAL A 429 -9.06 -16.17 -11.83
C VAL A 429 -8.54 -16.12 -10.40
N ASP A 430 -9.02 -15.19 -9.58
CA ASP A 430 -8.61 -15.09 -8.18
C ASP A 430 -9.26 -16.14 -7.26
N ILE A 431 -10.32 -16.85 -7.72
CA ILE A 431 -10.96 -17.94 -6.96
C ILE A 431 -9.99 -19.11 -6.72
N PRO A 432 -9.35 -19.70 -7.74
CA PRO A 432 -8.32 -20.72 -7.52
C PRO A 432 -7.15 -20.23 -6.68
N LYS A 433 -6.73 -18.93 -6.81
CA LYS A 433 -5.70 -18.31 -5.97
C LYS A 433 -6.10 -18.34 -4.49
N ALA A 434 -7.35 -18.00 -4.17
CA ALA A 434 -7.85 -18.03 -2.80
C ALA A 434 -7.88 -19.46 -2.24
N VAL A 435 -8.33 -20.44 -3.01
CA VAL A 435 -8.33 -21.87 -2.61
C VAL A 435 -6.91 -22.36 -2.35
N LEU A 436 -5.97 -22.04 -3.25
CA LEU A 436 -4.55 -22.36 -3.08
C LEU A 436 -4.00 -21.72 -1.79
N GLY A 437 -4.27 -20.44 -1.56
CA GLY A 437 -3.80 -19.71 -0.38
C GLY A 437 -4.27 -20.34 0.93
N ILE A 438 -5.57 -20.60 1.05
CA ILE A 438 -6.14 -21.25 2.25
C ILE A 438 -5.57 -22.65 2.44
N THR A 439 -5.33 -23.40 1.36
CA THR A 439 -4.72 -24.73 1.44
C THR A 439 -3.29 -24.67 1.99
N LEU A 440 -2.48 -23.72 1.51
CA LEU A 440 -1.11 -23.49 2.00
C LEU A 440 -1.10 -23.06 3.47
N VAL A 441 -2.02 -22.19 3.85
CA VAL A 441 -2.19 -21.74 5.25
C VAL A 441 -2.54 -22.91 6.14
N LYS A 442 -3.57 -23.73 5.79
CA LYS A 442 -4.00 -24.90 6.57
C LYS A 442 -2.92 -25.97 6.69
N LYS A 443 -2.11 -26.19 5.64
CA LYS A 443 -0.97 -27.12 5.69
C LYS A 443 0.15 -26.64 6.63
N GLY A 444 0.15 -25.37 7.04
CA GLY A 444 1.17 -24.84 7.95
C GLY A 444 2.56 -24.69 7.33
N ILE A 445 2.70 -24.67 6.00
CA ILE A 445 3.98 -24.58 5.28
C ILE A 445 4.71 -23.27 5.62
N TRP A 446 3.94 -22.24 5.99
CA TRP A 446 4.43 -20.91 6.37
C TRP A 446 5.02 -20.86 7.77
N VAL A 447 4.75 -21.86 8.62
CA VAL A 447 5.15 -21.84 10.05
C VAL A 447 6.65 -22.02 10.16
N HIS A 448 7.33 -20.91 10.35
CA HIS A 448 8.78 -20.90 10.45
C HIS A 448 9.27 -19.77 11.36
N ASN A 449 10.06 -20.12 12.37
CA ASN A 449 10.71 -19.16 13.24
C ASN A 449 12.11 -18.84 12.67
N ILE A 450 12.19 -17.73 11.92
CA ILE A 450 13.42 -17.37 11.20
C ILE A 450 14.52 -16.80 12.11
N VAL A 451 14.17 -16.36 13.31
CA VAL A 451 15.16 -15.80 14.25
C VAL A 451 15.86 -16.88 15.10
N ASN A 452 15.39 -18.13 15.05
CA ASN A 452 16.09 -19.25 15.64
C ASN A 452 17.26 -19.76 14.78
N GLU A 453 17.33 -19.36 13.52
CA GLU A 453 18.42 -19.68 12.59
C GLU A 453 19.60 -18.68 12.70
N LEU A 454 19.42 -17.60 13.46
CA LEU A 454 20.37 -16.51 13.69
C LEU A 454 20.85 -16.47 15.14
#